data_9a853000ea7207fef3f0b741d17fe7ae
#
_entry.id   9a853000ea7207fef3f0b741d17fe7ae
#
_cell.length_a   1.000
_cell.length_b   1.000
_cell.length_c   1.000
_cell.angle_alpha   90.00
_cell.angle_beta   90.00
_cell.angle_gamma   90.00
#
_symmetry.space_group_name_H-M   'P 1'
#
loop_
_entity.id
_entity.type
_entity.pdbx_description
1 polymer ?
#
loop_
_entity_poly.entity_id
_entity_poly.type
_entity_poly.pdbx_seq_one_letter_code
_entity_poly.pdbx_strand_id
1 'polypeptide(L)'
;MAWYRPILLAGIALLSGTCSNSYPRQAVNNRFTVNIAGSTSVMPFSEKLAEHFMLDHPTFAINVQAGGSTAGIQAAVTHTVDIGMSSRELKGDERALTVIPICYDGIAIVVNPLNPVASLALSQVRGIFNGTIANWKELGWIDRRIDAVSREEGSGTRGAFEELVMGGDTIDEATMVQDSNGSVREVVATDPYAIGYLSLGIVDTRVTAVAIDGVKPSPVTIHEKQYKIVRPFLYLTMGTPGEAAQLFIGYVLSDAGQSILLKEGLIPAYDFS
;
A
#
# COMPACT_ATOMS: atom_id res chain seq x y z
N MET A 1 -25.36 60.53 66.98
CA MET A 1 -25.85 61.00 65.66
C MET A 1 -24.81 60.64 64.67
N ALA A 2 -24.97 59.52 63.93
CA ALA A 2 -24.01 58.99 62.96
C ALA A 2 -24.60 59.12 61.57
N TRP A 3 -23.92 59.78 60.70
CA TRP A 3 -24.28 60.01 59.28
C TRP A 3 -23.68 58.93 58.45
N TYR A 4 -24.49 58.04 57.91
CA TYR A 4 -24.08 57.06 56.83
C TYR A 4 -24.13 57.70 55.46
N ARG A 5 -23.02 57.69 54.73
CA ARG A 5 -22.95 57.99 53.29
C ARG A 5 -22.92 56.71 52.52
N PRO A 6 -23.75 56.48 51.52
CA PRO A 6 -23.60 55.34 50.62
C PRO A 6 -22.54 55.58 49.58
N ILE A 7 -21.65 54.60 49.41
CA ILE A 7 -20.64 54.53 48.32
C ILE A 7 -21.32 53.94 47.06
N LEU A 8 -21.43 54.72 46.03
CA LEU A 8 -21.81 54.23 44.69
C LEU A 8 -20.63 53.48 44.06
N LEU A 9 -20.76 52.18 43.90
CA LEU A 9 -19.90 51.35 43.07
C LEU A 9 -20.34 51.41 41.61
N ALA A 10 -19.59 52.13 40.77
CA ALA A 10 -19.76 52.12 39.32
C ALA A 10 -19.18 50.82 38.75
N GLY A 11 -20.05 49.90 38.31
CA GLY A 11 -19.65 48.69 37.64
C GLY A 11 -19.17 48.99 36.20
N ILE A 12 -17.91 48.76 35.92
CA ILE A 12 -17.34 48.77 34.56
C ILE A 12 -17.66 47.42 33.92
N ALA A 13 -18.63 47.41 33.00
CA ALA A 13 -18.89 46.24 32.15
C ALA A 13 -17.81 46.16 31.04
N LEU A 14 -16.88 45.23 31.22
CA LEU A 14 -15.95 44.82 30.16
C LEU A 14 -16.69 43.99 29.12
N LEU A 15 -17.02 44.58 27.98
CA LEU A 15 -17.49 43.89 26.78
C LEU A 15 -16.28 43.18 26.15
N SER A 16 -16.06 41.92 26.51
CA SER A 16 -15.15 41.04 25.77
C SER A 16 -15.83 40.57 24.47
N GLY A 17 -15.60 41.32 23.42
CA GLY A 17 -15.97 40.91 22.06
C GLY A 17 -15.07 39.77 21.60
N THR A 18 -15.53 38.52 21.74
CA THR A 18 -14.91 37.38 21.08
C THR A 18 -15.25 37.43 19.60
N CYS A 19 -14.34 37.97 18.77
CA CYS A 19 -14.38 37.76 17.35
C CYS A 19 -14.06 36.29 17.05
N SER A 20 -15.09 35.43 17.02
CA SER A 20 -15.00 34.12 16.43
C SER A 20 -14.99 34.31 14.91
N ASN A 21 -13.82 34.33 14.30
CA ASN A 21 -13.63 34.16 12.87
C ASN A 21 -14.02 32.72 12.51
N SER A 22 -15.29 32.45 12.44
CA SER A 22 -15.83 31.24 11.81
C SER A 22 -15.69 31.46 10.30
N TYR A 23 -14.58 31.01 9.73
CA TYR A 23 -14.55 30.75 8.29
C TYR A 23 -15.66 29.72 7.99
N PRO A 24 -16.64 30.01 7.12
CA PRO A 24 -17.61 29.02 6.75
C PRO A 24 -16.81 27.89 6.07
N ARG A 25 -16.68 26.73 6.71
CA ARG A 25 -16.39 25.49 5.98
C ARG A 25 -17.52 25.38 4.98
N GLN A 26 -17.24 25.73 3.72
CA GLN A 26 -18.13 25.34 2.61
C GLN A 26 -18.24 23.83 2.72
N ALA A 27 -19.42 23.34 3.07
CA ALA A 27 -19.76 21.94 2.91
C ALA A 27 -19.65 21.68 1.40
N VAL A 28 -18.55 21.05 0.97
CA VAL A 28 -18.41 20.56 -0.40
C VAL A 28 -19.51 19.54 -0.54
N ASN A 29 -20.54 19.89 -1.29
CA ASN A 29 -21.67 19.00 -1.56
C ASN A 29 -21.15 17.97 -2.58
N ASN A 30 -20.48 16.92 -2.09
CA ASN A 30 -19.92 15.86 -2.92
C ASN A 30 -21.05 15.22 -3.70
N ARG A 31 -21.14 15.51 -4.99
CA ARG A 31 -22.18 15.02 -5.88
C ARG A 31 -21.91 13.60 -6.36
N PHE A 32 -20.62 13.22 -6.40
CA PHE A 32 -20.15 11.91 -6.89
C PHE A 32 -19.26 11.26 -5.83
N THR A 33 -19.57 10.03 -5.49
CA THR A 33 -18.74 9.25 -4.56
C THR A 33 -18.23 8.01 -5.27
N VAL A 34 -16.95 7.68 -5.12
CA VAL A 34 -16.34 6.43 -5.57
C VAL A 34 -15.71 5.74 -4.38
N ASN A 35 -16.14 4.53 -4.10
CA ASN A 35 -15.62 3.69 -3.03
C ASN A 35 -14.66 2.65 -3.61
N ILE A 36 -13.47 2.60 -3.07
CA ILE A 36 -12.38 1.72 -3.52
C ILE A 36 -11.88 0.92 -2.33
N ALA A 37 -11.73 -0.40 -2.45
CA ALA A 37 -11.18 -1.21 -1.36
C ALA A 37 -10.30 -2.35 -1.86
N GLY A 38 -9.36 -2.80 -1.02
CA GLY A 38 -8.59 -4.00 -1.28
C GLY A 38 -7.12 -3.95 -0.88
N SER A 39 -6.23 -4.20 -1.82
CA SER A 39 -4.81 -4.39 -1.60
C SER A 39 -4.14 -3.28 -0.78
N THR A 40 -3.49 -3.65 0.31
CA THR A 40 -2.65 -2.74 1.13
C THR A 40 -1.38 -2.26 0.42
N SER A 41 -1.00 -2.90 -0.69
CA SER A 41 0.11 -2.42 -1.55
C SER A 41 -0.36 -1.34 -2.52
N VAL A 42 -1.58 -1.46 -3.05
CA VAL A 42 -2.16 -0.52 -4.03
C VAL A 42 -2.70 0.73 -3.33
N MET A 43 -3.21 0.58 -2.11
CA MET A 43 -3.90 1.64 -1.36
C MET A 43 -3.14 2.97 -1.31
N PRO A 44 -1.86 3.06 -0.88
CA PRO A 44 -1.19 4.36 -0.73
C PRO A 44 -1.05 5.13 -2.05
N PHE A 45 -0.93 4.42 -3.16
CA PHE A 45 -0.87 5.02 -4.48
C PHE A 45 -2.25 5.45 -4.97
N SER A 46 -3.29 4.66 -4.68
CA SER A 46 -4.68 5.03 -4.96
C SER A 46 -5.13 6.26 -4.16
N GLU A 47 -4.72 6.38 -2.89
CA GLU A 47 -4.97 7.57 -2.07
C GLU A 47 -4.31 8.80 -2.70
N LYS A 48 -3.05 8.71 -3.12
CA LYS A 48 -2.35 9.81 -3.76
C LYS A 48 -2.99 10.22 -5.09
N LEU A 49 -3.39 9.26 -5.93
CA LEU A 49 -4.13 9.52 -7.15
C LEU A 49 -5.49 10.17 -6.87
N ALA A 50 -6.21 9.70 -5.85
CA ALA A 50 -7.48 10.24 -5.42
C ALA A 50 -7.36 11.69 -4.91
N GLU A 51 -6.32 11.98 -4.10
CA GLU A 51 -6.03 13.35 -3.65
C GLU A 51 -5.82 14.30 -4.83
N HIS A 52 -4.97 13.94 -5.78
CA HIS A 52 -4.71 14.76 -6.96
C HIS A 52 -5.96 14.93 -7.83
N PHE A 53 -6.72 13.85 -8.06
CA PHE A 53 -7.96 13.91 -8.81
C PHE A 53 -8.97 14.86 -8.17
N MET A 54 -9.18 14.76 -6.85
CA MET A 54 -10.15 15.61 -6.13
C MET A 54 -9.75 17.09 -6.07
N LEU A 55 -8.46 17.44 -6.21
CA LEU A 55 -8.04 18.85 -6.35
C LEU A 55 -8.63 19.49 -7.61
N ASP A 56 -8.63 18.76 -8.73
CA ASP A 56 -9.17 19.23 -10.01
C ASP A 56 -10.70 19.00 -10.13
N HIS A 57 -11.25 18.09 -9.33
CA HIS A 57 -12.64 17.69 -9.33
C HIS A 57 -13.29 17.80 -7.95
N PRO A 58 -13.50 19.00 -7.38
CA PRO A 58 -13.92 19.20 -6.00
C PRO A 58 -15.35 18.71 -5.68
N THR A 59 -16.12 18.28 -6.68
CA THR A 59 -17.44 17.65 -6.51
C THR A 59 -17.36 16.15 -6.29
N PHE A 60 -16.16 15.56 -6.37
CA PHE A 60 -15.93 14.13 -6.14
C PHE A 60 -15.46 13.87 -4.71
N ALA A 61 -15.86 12.71 -4.18
CA ALA A 61 -15.30 12.09 -2.99
C ALA A 61 -14.82 10.69 -3.37
N ILE A 62 -13.50 10.46 -3.30
CA ILE A 62 -12.91 9.15 -3.53
C ILE A 62 -12.50 8.58 -2.16
N ASN A 63 -13.12 7.48 -1.76
CA ASN A 63 -12.84 6.80 -0.50
C ASN A 63 -12.01 5.55 -0.78
N VAL A 64 -10.80 5.46 -0.23
CA VAL A 64 -9.91 4.32 -0.40
C VAL A 64 -9.76 3.58 0.91
N GLN A 65 -9.94 2.25 0.91
CA GLN A 65 -9.89 1.40 2.09
C GLN A 65 -8.96 0.20 1.89
N ALA A 66 -8.20 -0.14 2.93
CA ALA A 66 -7.42 -1.36 2.97
C ALA A 66 -8.31 -2.58 3.31
N GLY A 67 -7.81 -3.80 2.99
CA GLY A 67 -8.51 -5.04 3.34
C GLY A 67 -7.83 -6.30 2.77
N GLY A 68 -6.76 -6.11 1.98
CA GLY A 68 -6.14 -7.19 1.21
C GLY A 68 -6.80 -7.42 -0.14
N SER A 69 -6.06 -8.03 -1.08
CA SER A 69 -6.55 -8.22 -2.45
C SER A 69 -7.78 -9.09 -2.53
N THR A 70 -7.85 -10.17 -1.75
CA THR A 70 -9.02 -11.06 -1.73
C THR A 70 -10.29 -10.32 -1.26
N ALA A 71 -10.19 -9.48 -0.23
CA ALA A 71 -11.32 -8.67 0.22
C ALA A 71 -11.76 -7.66 -0.85
N GLY A 72 -10.80 -7.00 -1.55
CA GLY A 72 -11.09 -6.09 -2.65
C GLY A 72 -11.78 -6.78 -3.83
N ILE A 73 -11.31 -7.97 -4.20
CA ILE A 73 -11.94 -8.80 -5.23
C ILE A 73 -13.38 -9.15 -4.85
N GLN A 74 -13.61 -9.62 -3.64
CA GLN A 74 -14.96 -9.96 -3.15
C GLN A 74 -15.88 -8.73 -3.08
N ALA A 75 -15.35 -7.60 -2.62
CA ALA A 75 -16.10 -6.36 -2.58
C ALA A 75 -16.55 -5.87 -3.98
N ALA A 76 -15.69 -6.06 -4.99
CA ALA A 76 -16.03 -5.78 -6.38
C ALA A 76 -17.10 -6.75 -6.92
N VAL A 77 -16.94 -8.06 -6.68
CA VAL A 77 -17.92 -9.10 -7.09
C VAL A 77 -19.31 -8.83 -6.50
N THR A 78 -19.36 -8.41 -5.23
CA THR A 78 -20.62 -8.13 -4.53
C THR A 78 -21.16 -6.71 -4.72
N HIS A 79 -20.51 -5.89 -5.56
CA HIS A 79 -20.84 -4.47 -5.75
C HIS A 79 -20.86 -3.66 -4.43
N THR A 80 -20.10 -4.08 -3.40
CA THR A 80 -19.98 -3.34 -2.15
C THR A 80 -19.09 -2.11 -2.33
N VAL A 81 -18.20 -2.13 -3.34
CA VAL A 81 -17.38 -1.01 -3.78
C VAL A 81 -17.50 -0.82 -5.29
N ASP A 82 -17.18 0.37 -5.75
CA ASP A 82 -17.16 0.70 -7.19
C ASP A 82 -15.93 0.12 -7.88
N ILE A 83 -14.80 0.05 -7.15
CA ILE A 83 -13.51 -0.44 -7.63
C ILE A 83 -12.88 -1.32 -6.56
N GLY A 84 -12.56 -2.58 -6.90
CA GLY A 84 -11.68 -3.44 -6.10
C GLY A 84 -10.22 -3.20 -6.43
N MET A 85 -9.32 -3.35 -5.46
CA MET A 85 -7.87 -3.29 -5.67
C MET A 85 -7.22 -4.64 -5.47
N SER A 86 -6.40 -5.09 -6.43
CA SER A 86 -5.58 -6.29 -6.30
C SER A 86 -4.12 -6.02 -6.65
N SER A 87 -3.21 -6.70 -5.97
CA SER A 87 -1.77 -6.71 -6.26
C SER A 87 -1.28 -8.13 -6.59
N ARG A 88 -2.17 -8.93 -7.16
CA ARG A 88 -1.93 -10.24 -7.76
C ARG A 88 -2.87 -10.48 -8.93
N GLU A 89 -2.54 -11.40 -9.78
CA GLU A 89 -3.43 -11.91 -10.81
C GLU A 89 -4.70 -12.54 -10.23
N LEU A 90 -5.77 -12.56 -11.02
CA LEU A 90 -7.04 -13.18 -10.65
C LEU A 90 -7.00 -14.69 -10.86
N LYS A 91 -7.63 -15.44 -9.96
CA LYS A 91 -7.68 -16.90 -9.96
C LYS A 91 -9.11 -17.39 -10.19
N GLY A 92 -9.25 -18.49 -10.95
CA GLY A 92 -10.54 -19.19 -11.08
C GLY A 92 -11.71 -18.27 -11.44
N ASP A 93 -12.76 -18.30 -10.61
CA ASP A 93 -14.00 -17.54 -10.81
C ASP A 93 -13.85 -16.03 -10.67
N GLU A 94 -12.76 -15.55 -10.06
CA GLU A 94 -12.44 -14.11 -9.97
C GLU A 94 -12.32 -13.48 -11.35
N ARG A 95 -12.01 -14.26 -12.39
CA ARG A 95 -11.84 -13.82 -13.79
C ARG A 95 -13.12 -13.29 -14.44
N ALA A 96 -14.26 -13.35 -13.76
CA ALA A 96 -15.49 -12.69 -14.21
C ALA A 96 -15.44 -11.16 -14.08
N LEU A 97 -14.48 -10.63 -13.30
CA LEU A 97 -14.28 -9.19 -13.17
C LEU A 97 -13.58 -8.58 -14.39
N THR A 98 -13.91 -7.34 -14.67
CA THR A 98 -13.13 -6.51 -15.61
C THR A 98 -11.83 -6.11 -14.92
N VAL A 99 -10.70 -6.48 -15.54
CA VAL A 99 -9.35 -6.23 -15.02
C VAL A 99 -8.75 -5.02 -15.69
N ILE A 100 -8.30 -4.06 -14.90
CA ILE A 100 -7.69 -2.82 -15.37
C ILE A 100 -6.30 -2.70 -14.72
N PRO A 101 -5.22 -3.09 -15.42
CA PRO A 101 -3.87 -2.86 -14.93
C PRO A 101 -3.60 -1.35 -14.84
N ILE A 102 -3.24 -0.87 -13.64
CA ILE A 102 -2.94 0.55 -13.44
C ILE A 102 -1.43 0.83 -13.43
N CYS A 103 -0.62 -0.13 -13.02
CA CYS A 103 0.85 -0.11 -13.07
C CYS A 103 1.40 -1.47 -12.69
N TYR A 104 2.75 -1.59 -12.69
CA TYR A 104 3.47 -2.77 -12.21
C TYR A 104 4.38 -2.40 -11.04
N ASP A 105 4.57 -3.35 -10.13
CA ASP A 105 5.32 -3.21 -8.89
C ASP A 105 6.26 -4.39 -8.69
N GLY A 106 7.47 -4.11 -8.19
CA GLY A 106 8.38 -5.15 -7.72
C GLY A 106 8.03 -5.63 -6.31
N ILE A 107 8.13 -6.92 -6.06
CA ILE A 107 8.16 -7.43 -4.68
C ILE A 107 9.61 -7.41 -4.21
N ALA A 108 9.93 -6.54 -3.27
CA ALA A 108 11.26 -6.46 -2.66
C ALA A 108 11.36 -7.43 -1.49
N ILE A 109 12.43 -8.22 -1.46
CA ILE A 109 12.87 -8.95 -0.27
C ILE A 109 13.65 -7.97 0.57
N VAL A 110 13.28 -7.81 1.83
CA VAL A 110 13.83 -6.78 2.71
C VAL A 110 14.37 -7.37 4.00
N VAL A 111 15.45 -6.77 4.46
CA VAL A 111 16.09 -7.07 5.75
C VAL A 111 16.30 -5.77 6.54
N ASN A 112 16.60 -5.89 7.83
CA ASN A 112 17.01 -4.76 8.65
C ASN A 112 18.30 -4.13 8.11
N PRO A 113 18.50 -2.80 8.17
CA PRO A 113 19.75 -2.16 7.73
C PRO A 113 21.03 -2.64 8.44
N LEU A 114 20.91 -3.24 9.62
CA LEU A 114 22.06 -3.85 10.35
C LEU A 114 22.40 -5.25 9.82
N ASN A 115 21.57 -5.86 8.99
CA ASN A 115 21.83 -7.15 8.39
C ASN A 115 22.80 -6.97 7.19
N PRO A 116 23.98 -7.61 7.18
CA PRO A 116 24.98 -7.44 6.14
C PRO A 116 24.69 -8.24 4.85
N VAL A 117 23.64 -9.07 4.84
CA VAL A 117 23.30 -9.90 3.67
C VAL A 117 22.72 -9.01 2.57
N ALA A 118 23.56 -8.70 1.58
CA ALA A 118 23.21 -7.77 0.51
C ALA A 118 22.60 -8.46 -0.73
N SER A 119 22.79 -9.78 -0.87
CA SER A 119 22.29 -10.56 -2.02
C SER A 119 21.94 -11.98 -1.61
N LEU A 120 20.84 -12.50 -2.17
CA LEU A 120 20.37 -13.87 -2.01
C LEU A 120 20.05 -14.47 -3.38
N ALA A 121 20.29 -15.77 -3.54
CA ALA A 121 19.70 -16.49 -4.66
C ALA A 121 18.19 -16.64 -4.43
N LEU A 122 17.39 -16.72 -5.51
CA LEU A 122 15.94 -16.95 -5.42
C LEU A 122 15.64 -18.25 -4.66
N SER A 123 16.46 -19.29 -4.86
CA SER A 123 16.37 -20.56 -4.12
C SER A 123 16.64 -20.42 -2.63
N GLN A 124 17.52 -19.50 -2.21
CA GLN A 124 17.76 -19.21 -0.81
C GLN A 124 16.57 -18.48 -0.16
N VAL A 125 15.97 -17.53 -0.87
CA VAL A 125 14.73 -16.88 -0.40
C VAL A 125 13.63 -17.92 -0.22
N ARG A 126 13.43 -18.81 -1.18
CA ARG A 126 12.48 -19.93 -1.06
C ARG A 126 12.80 -20.81 0.14
N GLY A 127 14.08 -21.18 0.32
CA GLY A 127 14.53 -21.99 1.45
C GLY A 127 14.30 -21.34 2.81
N ILE A 128 14.39 -20.02 2.91
CA ILE A 128 14.07 -19.29 4.14
C ILE A 128 12.58 -19.39 4.43
N PHE A 129 11.73 -19.10 3.44
CA PHE A 129 10.29 -19.07 3.67
C PHE A 129 9.61 -20.45 3.74
N ASN A 130 10.23 -21.53 3.23
CA ASN A 130 9.77 -22.89 3.47
C ASN A 130 10.43 -23.58 4.68
N GLY A 131 11.28 -22.86 5.44
CA GLY A 131 11.92 -23.32 6.67
C GLY A 131 13.14 -24.22 6.48
N THR A 132 13.60 -24.50 5.24
CA THR A 132 14.80 -25.32 5.00
C THR A 132 16.10 -24.57 5.30
N ILE A 133 16.10 -23.25 5.24
CA ILE A 133 17.20 -22.37 5.71
C ILE A 133 16.65 -21.56 6.89
N ALA A 134 17.10 -21.91 8.10
CA ALA A 134 16.53 -21.36 9.33
C ALA A 134 17.55 -20.49 10.13
N ASN A 135 18.79 -20.38 9.68
CA ASN A 135 19.85 -19.71 10.42
C ASN A 135 20.70 -18.83 9.51
N TRP A 136 20.94 -17.59 9.91
CA TRP A 136 21.75 -16.63 9.16
C TRP A 136 23.18 -17.09 8.88
N LYS A 137 23.75 -18.01 9.70
CA LYS A 137 25.09 -18.59 9.44
C LYS A 137 25.15 -19.40 8.14
N GLU A 138 24.04 -19.98 7.71
CA GLU A 138 23.93 -20.69 6.44
C GLU A 138 24.09 -19.75 5.23
N LEU A 139 23.85 -18.46 5.47
CA LEU A 139 23.95 -17.38 4.50
C LEU A 139 25.20 -16.49 4.72
N GLY A 140 26.18 -16.98 5.53
CA GLY A 140 27.45 -16.31 5.73
C GLY A 140 27.46 -15.19 6.79
N TRP A 141 26.46 -15.16 7.68
CA TRP A 141 26.41 -14.19 8.77
C TRP A 141 26.52 -14.88 10.14
N ILE A 142 25.85 -14.34 11.14
CA ILE A 142 25.90 -14.75 12.55
C ILE A 142 25.09 -16.03 12.82
N ASP A 143 25.49 -16.80 13.84
CA ASP A 143 24.71 -17.95 14.32
C ASP A 143 23.47 -17.46 15.08
N ARG A 144 22.43 -17.14 14.31
CA ARG A 144 21.13 -16.67 14.78
C ARG A 144 20.04 -17.20 13.87
N ARG A 145 18.89 -17.53 14.47
CA ARG A 145 17.67 -17.90 13.72
C ARG A 145 17.26 -16.75 12.80
N ILE A 146 16.72 -17.10 11.66
CA ILE A 146 16.05 -16.16 10.75
C ILE A 146 14.61 -15.98 11.22
N ASP A 147 14.20 -14.76 11.43
CA ASP A 147 12.81 -14.41 11.77
C ASP A 147 12.09 -13.98 10.48
N ALA A 148 11.55 -14.99 9.77
CA ALA A 148 10.85 -14.78 8.51
C ALA A 148 9.47 -14.18 8.76
N VAL A 149 9.12 -13.15 7.97
CA VAL A 149 7.87 -12.38 8.09
C VAL A 149 7.09 -12.46 6.78
N SER A 150 5.92 -13.08 6.83
CA SER A 150 5.01 -13.24 5.71
C SER A 150 3.73 -12.42 5.91
N ARG A 151 2.80 -12.58 5.01
CA ARG A 151 1.50 -11.93 5.01
C ARG A 151 0.38 -12.96 5.21
N GLU A 152 -0.80 -12.44 5.58
CA GLU A 152 -2.05 -13.20 5.67
C GLU A 152 -2.47 -13.81 4.31
N GLU A 153 -3.32 -14.84 4.32
CA GLU A 153 -3.74 -15.56 3.11
C GLU A 153 -4.51 -14.68 2.10
N GLY A 154 -5.24 -13.68 2.58
CA GLY A 154 -5.96 -12.72 1.74
C GLY A 154 -5.08 -11.69 1.03
N SER A 155 -3.77 -11.67 1.33
CA SER A 155 -2.81 -10.74 0.77
C SER A 155 -2.48 -11.05 -0.69
N GLY A 156 -2.64 -10.05 -1.56
CA GLY A 156 -2.15 -10.14 -2.93
C GLY A 156 -0.62 -10.19 -3.00
N THR A 157 0.09 -9.57 -2.04
CA THR A 157 1.56 -9.65 -1.99
C THR A 157 2.02 -11.06 -1.67
N ARG A 158 1.35 -11.76 -0.72
CA ARG A 158 1.61 -13.16 -0.45
C ARG A 158 1.30 -14.03 -1.66
N GLY A 159 0.12 -13.86 -2.28
CA GLY A 159 -0.25 -14.67 -3.44
C GLY A 159 0.73 -14.52 -4.62
N ALA A 160 1.19 -13.30 -4.91
CA ALA A 160 2.22 -13.08 -5.94
C ALA A 160 3.60 -13.61 -5.51
N PHE A 161 3.97 -13.51 -4.23
CA PHE A 161 5.20 -14.09 -3.70
C PHE A 161 5.19 -15.63 -3.79
N GLU A 162 4.08 -16.28 -3.43
CA GLU A 162 3.91 -17.72 -3.57
C GLU A 162 4.06 -18.18 -5.03
N GLU A 163 3.48 -17.44 -5.97
CA GLU A 163 3.57 -17.73 -7.39
C GLU A 163 4.98 -17.53 -7.97
N LEU A 164 5.60 -16.39 -7.67
CA LEU A 164 6.86 -15.97 -8.31
C LEU A 164 8.12 -16.51 -7.61
N VAL A 165 8.04 -16.77 -6.30
CA VAL A 165 9.20 -17.15 -5.49
C VAL A 165 9.12 -18.59 -4.99
N MET A 166 7.96 -19.01 -4.42
CA MET A 166 7.84 -20.31 -3.76
C MET A 166 7.79 -21.48 -4.76
N GLY A 167 7.28 -21.25 -6.00
CA GLY A 167 7.32 -22.26 -7.05
C GLY A 167 6.55 -23.54 -6.72
N GLY A 168 5.52 -23.44 -5.88
CA GLY A 168 4.72 -24.55 -5.41
C GLY A 168 5.04 -25.04 -3.99
N ASP A 169 6.13 -24.60 -3.38
CA ASP A 169 6.42 -24.84 -1.97
C ASP A 169 5.46 -24.03 -1.09
N THR A 170 5.16 -24.54 0.09
CA THR A 170 4.37 -23.84 1.11
C THR A 170 5.26 -22.98 1.99
N ILE A 171 4.72 -21.85 2.46
CA ILE A 171 5.37 -21.04 3.50
C ILE A 171 5.29 -21.80 4.82
N ASP A 172 6.41 -21.86 5.56
CA ASP A 172 6.51 -22.54 6.87
C ASP A 172 5.53 -21.88 7.86
N GLU A 173 4.81 -22.71 8.61
CA GLU A 173 3.86 -22.30 9.64
C GLU A 173 4.52 -21.50 10.79
N ALA A 174 5.83 -21.67 11.01
CA ALA A 174 6.60 -20.89 11.98
C ALA A 174 6.90 -19.45 11.53
N THR A 175 6.58 -19.10 10.27
CA THR A 175 6.77 -17.75 9.73
C THR A 175 5.77 -16.79 10.40
N MET A 176 6.27 -15.63 10.85
CA MET A 176 5.43 -14.58 11.43
C MET A 176 4.49 -14.01 10.36
N VAL A 177 3.21 -13.89 10.67
CA VAL A 177 2.20 -13.36 9.74
C VAL A 177 1.82 -11.93 10.11
N GLN A 178 1.81 -11.04 9.11
CA GLN A 178 1.41 -9.63 9.23
C GLN A 178 0.26 -9.30 8.28
N ASP A 179 -0.57 -8.33 8.66
CA ASP A 179 -1.80 -7.93 7.96
C ASP A 179 -1.59 -6.88 6.86
N SER A 180 -0.43 -6.23 6.84
CA SER A 180 -0.13 -5.16 5.88
C SER A 180 1.34 -5.10 5.48
N ASN A 181 1.63 -4.46 4.34
CA ASN A 181 3.02 -4.16 3.95
C ASN A 181 3.71 -3.23 4.97
N GLY A 182 2.94 -2.32 5.58
CA GLY A 182 3.43 -1.43 6.63
C GLY A 182 3.88 -2.20 7.87
N SER A 183 3.08 -3.19 8.33
CA SER A 183 3.42 -4.03 9.48
C SER A 183 4.64 -4.92 9.21
N VAL A 184 4.78 -5.49 8.00
CA VAL A 184 6.01 -6.21 7.61
C VAL A 184 7.22 -5.30 7.71
N ARG A 185 7.13 -4.08 7.15
CA ARG A 185 8.22 -3.10 7.20
C ARG A 185 8.61 -2.75 8.64
N GLU A 186 7.64 -2.54 9.53
CA GLU A 186 7.91 -2.23 10.95
C GLU A 186 8.61 -3.37 11.67
N VAL A 187 8.19 -4.61 11.47
CA VAL A 187 8.86 -5.78 12.07
C VAL A 187 10.30 -5.86 11.59
N VAL A 188 10.52 -5.79 10.26
CA VAL A 188 11.88 -5.86 9.70
C VAL A 188 12.75 -4.67 10.13
N ALA A 189 12.17 -3.47 10.27
CA ALA A 189 12.90 -2.28 10.71
C ALA A 189 13.36 -2.38 12.17
N THR A 190 12.64 -3.11 13.02
CA THR A 190 12.91 -3.19 14.46
C THR A 190 13.65 -4.44 14.87
N ASP A 191 13.67 -5.49 14.03
CA ASP A 191 14.34 -6.75 14.29
C ASP A 191 15.53 -6.95 13.32
N PRO A 192 16.80 -6.92 13.82
CA PRO A 192 17.99 -7.15 13.00
C PRO A 192 18.04 -8.52 12.29
N TYR A 193 17.31 -9.50 12.80
CA TYR A 193 17.31 -10.88 12.28
C TYR A 193 16.11 -11.19 11.39
N ALA A 194 15.20 -10.22 11.23
CA ALA A 194 14.04 -10.39 10.40
C ALA A 194 14.36 -10.27 8.90
N ILE A 195 13.62 -11.05 8.11
CA ILE A 195 13.52 -10.95 6.66
C ILE A 195 12.05 -10.98 6.27
N GLY A 196 11.65 -10.13 5.35
CA GLY A 196 10.27 -10.06 4.87
C GLY A 196 10.21 -9.72 3.39
N TYR A 197 9.00 -9.62 2.87
CA TYR A 197 8.75 -9.16 1.51
C TYR A 197 7.60 -8.15 1.49
N LEU A 198 7.74 -7.13 0.65
CA LEU A 198 6.75 -6.07 0.51
C LEU A 198 6.84 -5.39 -0.87
N SER A 199 5.91 -4.50 -1.18
CA SER A 199 5.94 -3.67 -2.38
C SER A 199 7.20 -2.81 -2.44
N LEU A 200 7.91 -2.81 -3.58
CA LEU A 200 9.10 -1.98 -3.78
C LEU A 200 8.78 -0.49 -3.63
N GLY A 201 7.61 -0.05 -4.10
CA GLY A 201 7.20 1.35 -4.03
C GLY A 201 6.99 1.89 -2.61
N ILE A 202 7.00 1.03 -1.58
CA ILE A 202 6.91 1.45 -0.16
C ILE A 202 8.16 1.12 0.66
N VAL A 203 9.25 0.68 0.00
CA VAL A 203 10.57 0.54 0.64
C VAL A 203 11.11 1.93 0.97
N ASP A 204 11.54 2.13 2.21
CA ASP A 204 12.18 3.37 2.68
C ASP A 204 13.50 3.06 3.41
N THR A 205 14.12 4.08 4.00
CA THR A 205 15.42 3.98 4.66
C THR A 205 15.43 3.11 5.92
N ARG A 206 14.28 2.65 6.41
CA ARG A 206 14.15 1.79 7.60
C ARG A 206 14.42 0.32 7.31
N VAL A 207 14.38 -0.06 6.04
CA VAL A 207 14.68 -1.44 5.60
C VAL A 207 15.58 -1.43 4.38
N THR A 208 16.33 -2.51 4.17
CA THR A 208 17.23 -2.67 3.02
C THR A 208 16.68 -3.73 2.07
N ALA A 209 16.45 -3.37 0.82
CA ALA A 209 16.09 -4.32 -0.22
C ALA A 209 17.32 -5.12 -0.66
N VAL A 210 17.21 -6.45 -0.61
CA VAL A 210 18.26 -7.40 -0.96
C VAL A 210 18.25 -7.65 -2.47
N ALA A 211 19.43 -7.76 -3.08
CA ALA A 211 19.54 -8.19 -4.48
C ALA A 211 19.14 -9.67 -4.61
N ILE A 212 18.40 -10.03 -5.65
CA ILE A 212 18.01 -11.42 -5.96
C ILE A 212 18.75 -11.87 -7.22
N ASP A 213 19.47 -12.98 -7.11
CA ASP A 213 20.35 -13.49 -8.17
C ASP A 213 21.30 -12.40 -8.71
N GLY A 214 21.79 -11.54 -7.80
CA GLY A 214 22.67 -10.42 -8.14
C GLY A 214 21.99 -9.18 -8.69
N VAL A 215 20.67 -9.19 -8.89
CA VAL A 215 19.90 -8.03 -9.41
C VAL A 215 19.21 -7.30 -8.26
N LYS A 216 19.58 -6.03 -8.04
CA LYS A 216 18.94 -5.18 -7.05
C LYS A 216 17.56 -4.73 -7.56
N PRO A 217 16.48 -4.83 -6.76
CA PRO A 217 15.19 -4.32 -7.16
C PRO A 217 15.22 -2.79 -7.29
N SER A 218 14.78 -2.30 -8.44
CA SER A 218 14.63 -0.87 -8.73
C SER A 218 13.67 -0.68 -9.90
N PRO A 219 13.07 0.51 -10.08
CA PRO A 219 12.26 0.79 -11.26
C PRO A 219 13.01 0.51 -12.56
N VAL A 220 14.30 0.85 -12.64
CA VAL A 220 15.15 0.62 -13.82
C VAL A 220 15.29 -0.88 -14.11
N THR A 221 15.70 -1.69 -13.11
CA THR A 221 15.91 -3.13 -13.31
C THR A 221 14.62 -3.90 -13.58
N ILE A 222 13.47 -3.38 -13.13
CA ILE A 222 12.15 -3.91 -13.47
C ILE A 222 11.80 -3.57 -14.92
N HIS A 223 11.92 -2.31 -15.32
CA HIS A 223 11.66 -1.85 -16.69
C HIS A 223 12.54 -2.61 -17.70
N GLU A 224 13.81 -2.80 -17.40
CA GLU A 224 14.76 -3.59 -18.21
C GLU A 224 14.52 -5.11 -18.14
N LYS A 225 13.49 -5.55 -17.41
CA LYS A 225 13.12 -6.97 -17.22
C LYS A 225 14.26 -7.82 -16.62
N GLN A 226 15.20 -7.20 -15.91
CA GLN A 226 16.28 -7.87 -15.17
C GLN A 226 15.77 -8.42 -13.84
N TYR A 227 15.04 -7.61 -13.04
CA TYR A 227 14.39 -8.07 -11.82
C TYR A 227 13.09 -8.79 -12.17
N LYS A 228 12.93 -10.04 -11.67
CA LYS A 228 11.87 -10.95 -12.13
C LYS A 228 10.66 -11.03 -11.18
N ILE A 229 10.78 -10.57 -9.94
CA ILE A 229 9.70 -10.66 -8.95
C ILE A 229 8.81 -9.41 -9.12
N VAL A 230 8.02 -9.42 -10.20
CA VAL A 230 7.17 -8.29 -10.63
C VAL A 230 5.73 -8.76 -10.76
N ARG A 231 4.80 -7.90 -10.36
CA ARG A 231 3.36 -8.15 -10.36
C ARG A 231 2.57 -6.95 -10.84
N PRO A 232 1.34 -7.13 -11.35
CA PRO A 232 0.47 -6.01 -11.66
C PRO A 232 -0.18 -5.43 -10.39
N PHE A 233 -0.47 -4.14 -10.45
CA PHE A 233 -1.47 -3.49 -9.62
C PHE A 233 -2.74 -3.30 -10.45
N LEU A 234 -3.83 -3.80 -9.94
CA LEU A 234 -5.09 -3.93 -10.69
C LEU A 234 -6.20 -3.15 -10.00
N TYR A 235 -6.97 -2.42 -10.80
CA TYR A 235 -8.34 -2.06 -10.47
C TYR A 235 -9.29 -3.08 -11.09
N LEU A 236 -10.33 -3.39 -10.34
CA LEU A 236 -11.28 -4.45 -10.66
C LEU A 236 -12.71 -3.90 -10.57
N THR A 237 -13.52 -4.16 -11.60
CA THR A 237 -14.94 -3.79 -11.58
C THR A 237 -15.80 -4.98 -12.00
N MET A 238 -17.01 -5.07 -11.46
CA MET A 238 -17.98 -6.05 -11.92
C MET A 238 -18.82 -5.43 -13.04
N GLY A 239 -18.52 -5.82 -14.29
CA GLY A 239 -19.12 -5.22 -15.48
C GLY A 239 -18.65 -3.79 -15.73
N THR A 240 -19.51 -2.98 -16.38
CA THR A 240 -19.21 -1.58 -16.68
C THR A 240 -19.31 -0.73 -15.40
N PRO A 241 -18.24 -0.03 -14.99
CA PRO A 241 -18.28 0.82 -13.81
C PRO A 241 -19.21 2.03 -14.03
N GLY A 242 -19.73 2.62 -12.94
CA GLY A 242 -20.50 3.84 -12.99
C GLY A 242 -19.68 5.03 -13.52
N GLU A 243 -20.34 6.08 -14.01
CA GLU A 243 -19.70 7.24 -14.65
C GLU A 243 -18.59 7.88 -13.80
N ALA A 244 -18.83 8.03 -12.49
CA ALA A 244 -17.84 8.58 -11.57
C ALA A 244 -16.58 7.71 -11.47
N ALA A 245 -16.76 6.39 -11.38
CA ALA A 245 -15.63 5.45 -11.35
C ALA A 245 -14.89 5.42 -12.69
N GLN A 246 -15.61 5.51 -13.83
CA GLN A 246 -14.98 5.61 -15.16
C GLN A 246 -14.09 6.85 -15.29
N LEU A 247 -14.57 8.00 -14.82
CA LEU A 247 -13.79 9.25 -14.85
C LEU A 247 -12.51 9.13 -14.00
N PHE A 248 -12.61 8.56 -12.80
CA PHE A 248 -11.44 8.35 -11.95
C PHE A 248 -10.46 7.33 -12.56
N ILE A 249 -10.93 6.19 -13.08
CA ILE A 249 -10.10 5.21 -13.78
C ILE A 249 -9.42 5.85 -15.00
N GLY A 250 -10.17 6.64 -15.78
CA GLY A 250 -9.61 7.38 -16.91
C GLY A 250 -8.49 8.34 -16.51
N TYR A 251 -8.64 9.03 -15.38
CA TYR A 251 -7.58 9.87 -14.82
C TYR A 251 -6.35 9.05 -14.40
N VAL A 252 -6.55 7.91 -13.71
CA VAL A 252 -5.45 7.04 -13.28
C VAL A 252 -4.63 6.55 -14.47
N LEU A 253 -5.28 6.22 -15.59
CA LEU A 253 -4.63 5.75 -16.81
C LEU A 253 -4.12 6.88 -17.73
N SER A 254 -4.42 8.14 -17.43
CA SER A 254 -3.90 9.29 -18.17
C SER A 254 -2.42 9.54 -17.89
N ASP A 255 -1.75 10.33 -18.74
CA ASP A 255 -0.36 10.76 -18.53
C ASP A 255 -0.14 11.41 -17.15
N ALA A 256 -1.13 12.16 -16.66
CA ALA A 256 -1.08 12.80 -15.34
C ALA A 256 -1.06 11.75 -14.22
N GLY A 257 -1.99 10.78 -14.24
CA GLY A 257 -2.04 9.70 -13.25
C GLY A 257 -0.82 8.80 -13.32
N GLN A 258 -0.40 8.40 -14.53
CA GLN A 258 0.77 7.55 -14.73
C GLN A 258 2.08 8.23 -14.31
N SER A 259 2.18 9.56 -14.49
CA SER A 259 3.33 10.35 -13.99
C SER A 259 3.42 10.36 -12.46
N ILE A 260 2.28 10.32 -11.76
CA ILE A 260 2.25 10.20 -10.30
C ILE A 260 2.82 8.83 -9.90
N LEU A 261 2.33 7.75 -10.50
CA LEU A 261 2.78 6.40 -10.21
C LEU A 261 4.27 6.21 -10.49
N LEU A 262 4.77 6.75 -11.61
CA LEU A 262 6.19 6.71 -11.96
C LEU A 262 7.08 7.43 -10.91
N LYS A 263 6.64 8.59 -10.40
CA LYS A 263 7.36 9.30 -9.34
C LYS A 263 7.43 8.53 -8.03
N GLU A 264 6.47 7.65 -7.78
CA GLU A 264 6.46 6.74 -6.64
C GLU A 264 7.28 5.45 -6.86
N GLY A 265 7.99 5.35 -7.98
CA GLY A 265 8.85 4.20 -8.29
C GLY A 265 8.12 2.99 -8.87
N LEU A 266 6.88 3.15 -9.30
CA LEU A 266 6.11 2.13 -10.00
C LEU A 266 6.35 2.21 -11.51
N ILE A 267 6.10 1.13 -12.22
CA ILE A 267 6.25 1.05 -13.67
C ILE A 267 4.88 1.29 -14.31
N PRO A 268 4.75 2.29 -15.20
CA PRO A 268 3.49 2.58 -15.87
C PRO A 268 2.88 1.38 -16.61
N ALA A 269 1.55 1.35 -16.69
CA ALA A 269 0.82 0.24 -17.32
C ALA A 269 1.19 0.02 -18.79
N TYR A 270 1.49 1.10 -19.52
CA TYR A 270 1.84 1.03 -20.96
C TYR A 270 3.25 0.48 -21.23
N ASP A 271 4.13 0.41 -20.23
CA ASP A 271 5.50 -0.10 -20.39
C ASP A 271 5.58 -1.64 -20.37
N PHE A 272 4.49 -2.32 -20.00
CA PHE A 272 4.39 -3.78 -19.93
C PHE A 272 3.37 -4.40 -20.90
N SER A 273 2.73 -3.58 -21.75
CA SER A 273 1.77 -4.03 -22.78
C SER A 273 2.45 -4.63 -24.01
#